data_db082b892dd0bb2c12dc6be2b336b7c5
#
_entry.id   db082b892dd0bb2c12dc6be2b336b7c5
#
_cell.length_a   1.000
_cell.length_b   1.000
_cell.length_c   1.000
_cell.angle_alpha   90.00
_cell.angle_beta   90.00
_cell.angle_gamma   90.00
#
_symmetry.space_group_name_H-M   'P 1'
#
loop_
_entity.id
_entity.type
_entity.pdbx_description
1 polymer ?
#
loop_
_entity_poly.entity_id
_entity_poly.type
_entity_poly.pdbx_seq_one_letter_code
_entity_poly.pdbx_strand_id
1 'polypeptide(L)'
;MAATGKIMQAKKQKRGSLDRREIRWGLIFLSPWIIGFLAFTLLPMVASLLFSFTNYNPINAQATRWVGIANYQRLFHDPQVLHATLVTLRFALISVPFSIILPLAAAVLVNSEYLLGKNVFRTLIYMPYMIPVVVGVMVWGGILNSDSGWLNVFIKWLLGVQGPRWFQDENWVLPALTIMGFWGIGNTMLIMLAGLQNVPSELYEAAKVDGAGPVRSFFNITVPMISPVIFYNLVLAFIGAFQYFTQAYIISNGRGDPNGATMFFNLYLYKTAFSFLDMGYGCTLAWVMFVVVLILTVILFVTSNRWVYYAGGND
;
A
#
# COMPACT_ATOMS: atom_id res chain seq x y z
N MET A 1 39.92 -45.50 -29.52
CA MET A 1 38.58 -45.25 -29.01
C MET A 1 38.40 -45.77 -27.58
N ALA A 2 39.15 -45.31 -26.59
CA ALA A 2 39.04 -45.81 -25.22
C ALA A 2 39.52 -44.80 -24.15
N ALA A 3 39.47 -43.49 -24.40
CA ALA A 3 39.94 -42.45 -23.47
C ALA A 3 38.88 -41.43 -23.02
N THR A 4 37.64 -41.49 -23.57
CA THR A 4 36.59 -40.47 -23.32
C THR A 4 35.62 -40.87 -22.20
N GLY A 5 35.70 -42.07 -21.63
CA GLY A 5 34.77 -42.60 -20.63
C GLY A 5 35.10 -42.31 -19.16
N LYS A 6 36.28 -41.76 -18.83
CA LYS A 6 36.74 -41.62 -17.43
C LYS A 6 36.61 -40.22 -16.83
N ILE A 7 36.22 -39.20 -17.57
CA ILE A 7 36.15 -37.81 -17.09
C ILE A 7 34.76 -37.44 -16.48
N MET A 8 33.73 -38.24 -16.74
CA MET A 8 32.36 -37.95 -16.29
C MET A 8 31.95 -38.57 -14.92
N GLN A 9 32.79 -39.36 -14.25
CA GLN A 9 32.47 -40.00 -12.98
C GLN A 9 33.08 -39.35 -11.72
N ALA A 10 33.86 -38.26 -11.86
CA ALA A 10 34.62 -37.69 -10.73
C ALA A 10 33.93 -36.55 -9.97
N LYS A 11 32.65 -36.23 -10.24
CA LYS A 11 31.98 -35.05 -9.59
C LYS A 11 30.73 -35.38 -8.78
N LYS A 12 30.60 -36.61 -8.28
CA LYS A 12 29.46 -37.03 -7.42
C LYS A 12 29.90 -37.34 -5.99
N GLN A 13 31.02 -36.76 -5.53
CA GLN A 13 31.53 -36.99 -4.17
C GLN A 13 31.47 -35.72 -3.31
N LYS A 14 30.75 -35.81 -2.17
CA LYS A 14 30.72 -34.91 -1.02
C LYS A 14 29.88 -33.67 -1.08
N ARG A 15 28.72 -33.64 -1.70
CA ARG A 15 27.73 -32.53 -1.42
C ARG A 15 27.08 -32.63 -0.03
N GLY A 16 26.91 -33.82 0.55
CA GLY A 16 26.06 -34.03 1.73
C GLY A 16 26.58 -33.52 3.09
N SER A 17 27.90 -33.32 3.29
CA SER A 17 28.42 -32.87 4.61
C SER A 17 28.65 -31.35 4.70
N LEU A 18 29.08 -30.72 3.60
CA LEU A 18 29.21 -29.27 3.49
C LEU A 18 27.84 -28.63 3.49
N ASP A 19 26.89 -29.15 2.69
CA ASP A 19 25.50 -28.67 2.65
C ASP A 19 24.83 -28.70 4.04
N ARG A 20 25.02 -29.75 4.84
CA ARG A 20 24.46 -29.85 6.19
C ARG A 20 25.10 -28.86 7.16
N ARG A 21 26.38 -28.58 7.04
CA ARG A 21 27.07 -27.59 7.88
C ARG A 21 26.63 -26.18 7.52
N GLU A 22 26.53 -25.87 6.23
CA GLU A 22 26.05 -24.57 5.73
C GLU A 22 24.60 -24.33 6.14
N ILE A 23 23.71 -25.31 5.96
CA ILE A 23 22.31 -25.24 6.41
C ILE A 23 22.23 -25.00 7.92
N ARG A 24 23.03 -25.72 8.73
CA ARG A 24 23.05 -25.52 10.20
C ARG A 24 23.45 -24.11 10.56
N TRP A 25 24.54 -23.59 10.01
CA TRP A 25 24.97 -22.22 10.26
C TRP A 25 23.97 -21.21 9.74
N GLY A 26 23.40 -21.41 8.55
CA GLY A 26 22.32 -20.57 8.03
C GLY A 26 21.12 -20.51 8.97
N LEU A 27 20.67 -21.68 9.48
CA LEU A 27 19.56 -21.72 10.44
C LEU A 27 19.92 -21.04 11.80
N ILE A 28 21.18 -21.17 12.27
CA ILE A 28 21.63 -20.50 13.50
C ILE A 28 21.60 -18.98 13.30
N PHE A 29 22.10 -18.45 12.17
CA PHE A 29 22.06 -17.02 11.89
C PHE A 29 20.65 -16.48 11.66
N LEU A 30 19.75 -17.28 11.07
CA LEU A 30 18.35 -16.91 10.89
C LEU A 30 17.49 -17.12 12.15
N SER A 31 17.97 -17.90 13.15
CA SER A 31 17.15 -18.29 14.29
C SER A 31 16.58 -17.12 15.10
N PRO A 32 17.28 -15.98 15.34
CA PRO A 32 16.70 -14.86 16.07
C PRO A 32 15.49 -14.28 15.34
N TRP A 33 15.59 -14.16 13.99
CA TRP A 33 14.48 -13.69 13.16
C TRP A 33 13.32 -14.70 13.13
N ILE A 34 13.62 -15.99 12.93
CA ILE A 34 12.61 -17.07 12.91
C ILE A 34 11.86 -17.13 14.25
N ILE A 35 12.57 -17.11 15.38
CA ILE A 35 11.96 -17.14 16.72
C ILE A 35 11.09 -15.89 16.91
N GLY A 36 11.58 -14.70 16.55
CA GLY A 36 10.82 -13.47 16.62
C GLY A 36 9.56 -13.52 15.75
N PHE A 37 9.66 -13.98 14.51
CA PHE A 37 8.54 -14.17 13.62
C PHE A 37 7.48 -15.15 14.17
N LEU A 38 7.93 -16.32 14.64
CA LEU A 38 7.03 -17.34 15.20
C LEU A 38 6.32 -16.84 16.46
N ALA A 39 7.05 -16.19 17.39
CA ALA A 39 6.52 -15.75 18.67
C ALA A 39 5.65 -14.50 18.57
N PHE A 40 6.06 -13.51 17.76
CA PHE A 40 5.42 -12.18 17.76
C PHE A 40 4.56 -11.90 16.51
N THR A 41 4.64 -12.74 15.48
CA THR A 41 3.81 -12.58 14.28
C THR A 41 2.89 -13.78 14.07
N LEU A 42 3.46 -14.98 13.90
CA LEU A 42 2.66 -16.15 13.55
C LEU A 42 1.73 -16.58 14.69
N LEU A 43 2.23 -16.65 15.93
CA LEU A 43 1.43 -17.08 17.08
C LEU A 43 0.24 -16.12 17.34
N PRO A 44 0.38 -14.78 17.42
CA PRO A 44 -0.76 -13.87 17.52
C PRO A 44 -1.71 -13.95 16.33
N MET A 45 -1.19 -14.17 15.11
CA MET A 45 -2.00 -14.33 13.92
C MET A 45 -2.87 -15.59 13.99
N VAL A 46 -2.30 -16.73 14.39
CA VAL A 46 -3.06 -17.96 14.62
C VAL A 46 -4.06 -17.80 15.78
N ALA A 47 -3.65 -17.17 16.87
CA ALA A 47 -4.55 -16.88 17.99
C ALA A 47 -5.75 -16.01 17.56
N SER A 48 -5.52 -14.95 16.75
CA SER A 48 -6.60 -14.13 16.22
C SER A 48 -7.55 -14.92 15.32
N LEU A 49 -7.02 -15.88 14.54
CA LEU A 49 -7.86 -16.78 13.75
C LEU A 49 -8.75 -17.63 14.66
N LEU A 50 -8.20 -18.20 15.73
CA LEU A 50 -9.00 -18.98 16.69
C LEU A 50 -10.04 -18.11 17.40
N PHE A 51 -9.69 -16.88 17.79
CA PHE A 51 -10.63 -15.95 18.40
C PHE A 51 -11.77 -15.54 17.46
N SER A 52 -11.57 -15.53 16.16
CA SER A 52 -12.63 -15.23 15.20
C SER A 52 -13.82 -16.24 15.26
N PHE A 53 -13.59 -17.45 15.76
CA PHE A 53 -14.62 -18.47 15.99
C PHE A 53 -15.21 -18.47 17.40
N THR A 54 -14.89 -17.45 18.20
CA THR A 54 -15.31 -17.34 19.60
C THR A 54 -16.05 -16.00 19.84
N ASN A 55 -16.76 -15.91 20.98
CA ASN A 55 -17.30 -14.66 21.50
C ASN A 55 -16.32 -13.97 22.46
N TYR A 56 -15.01 -13.99 22.15
CA TYR A 56 -13.99 -13.48 23.04
C TYR A 56 -14.17 -11.99 23.34
N ASN A 57 -14.26 -11.70 24.65
CA ASN A 57 -14.29 -10.35 25.20
C ASN A 57 -13.14 -10.20 26.21
N PRO A 58 -12.24 -9.21 26.05
CA PRO A 58 -11.05 -9.08 26.93
C PRO A 58 -11.39 -8.83 28.40
N ILE A 59 -12.54 -8.20 28.71
CA ILE A 59 -12.95 -7.92 30.10
C ILE A 59 -13.48 -9.20 30.77
N ASN A 60 -14.15 -10.08 30.00
CA ASN A 60 -14.74 -11.31 30.54
C ASN A 60 -14.20 -12.54 29.77
N ALA A 61 -12.87 -12.69 29.80
CA ALA A 61 -12.19 -13.78 29.10
C ALA A 61 -12.63 -15.19 29.54
N GLN A 62 -13.09 -15.34 30.81
CA GLN A 62 -13.56 -16.61 31.35
C GLN A 62 -14.90 -17.06 30.75
N ALA A 63 -15.72 -16.14 30.23
CA ALA A 63 -16.97 -16.44 29.55
C ALA A 63 -16.80 -16.77 28.06
N THR A 64 -15.57 -16.88 27.58
CA THR A 64 -15.29 -17.19 26.18
C THR A 64 -15.84 -18.56 25.81
N ARG A 65 -16.66 -18.58 24.75
CA ARG A 65 -17.25 -19.79 24.21
C ARG A 65 -16.96 -19.88 22.72
N TRP A 66 -16.85 -21.09 22.25
CA TRP A 66 -16.76 -21.36 20.81
C TRP A 66 -18.13 -21.14 20.17
N VAL A 67 -18.23 -20.23 19.21
CA VAL A 67 -19.46 -19.89 18.48
C VAL A 67 -19.44 -20.38 17.01
N GLY A 68 -18.37 -21.05 16.62
CA GLY A 68 -18.20 -21.52 15.24
C GLY A 68 -18.22 -20.36 14.24
N ILE A 69 -19.02 -20.47 13.19
CA ILE A 69 -19.10 -19.48 12.11
C ILE A 69 -20.10 -18.34 12.37
N ALA A 70 -20.67 -18.22 13.57
CA ALA A 70 -21.69 -17.21 13.86
C ALA A 70 -21.21 -15.78 13.63
N ASN A 71 -19.94 -15.46 13.95
CA ASN A 71 -19.34 -14.16 13.66
C ASN A 71 -19.27 -13.87 12.16
N TYR A 72 -18.96 -14.87 11.33
CA TYR A 72 -18.94 -14.75 9.87
C TYR A 72 -20.36 -14.59 9.29
N GLN A 73 -21.36 -15.26 9.86
CA GLN A 73 -22.77 -15.06 9.47
C GLN A 73 -23.25 -13.64 9.83
N ARG A 74 -22.90 -13.15 11.04
CA ARG A 74 -23.21 -11.80 11.48
C ARG A 74 -22.68 -10.73 10.51
N LEU A 75 -21.50 -10.93 9.94
CA LEU A 75 -20.88 -10.01 8.98
C LEU A 75 -21.81 -9.67 7.80
N PHE A 76 -22.55 -10.64 7.27
CA PHE A 76 -23.47 -10.44 6.15
C PHE A 76 -24.76 -9.68 6.54
N HIS A 77 -25.06 -9.58 7.83
CA HIS A 77 -26.23 -8.88 8.36
C HIS A 77 -25.88 -7.57 9.05
N ASP A 78 -24.61 -7.22 9.12
CA ASP A 78 -24.12 -5.99 9.76
C ASP A 78 -24.06 -4.84 8.73
N PRO A 79 -24.99 -3.85 8.81
CA PRO A 79 -25.01 -2.74 7.85
C PRO A 79 -23.76 -1.86 7.95
N GLN A 80 -23.10 -1.83 9.11
CA GLN A 80 -21.86 -1.05 9.27
C GLN A 80 -20.69 -1.66 8.48
N VAL A 81 -20.65 -2.98 8.32
CA VAL A 81 -19.63 -3.65 7.48
C VAL A 81 -19.78 -3.22 6.03
N LEU A 82 -21.00 -3.23 5.50
CA LEU A 82 -21.28 -2.80 4.13
C LEU A 82 -20.90 -1.32 3.95
N HIS A 83 -21.33 -0.46 4.87
CA HIS A 83 -21.00 0.97 4.83
C HIS A 83 -19.50 1.21 4.86
N ALA A 84 -18.78 0.62 5.81
CA ALA A 84 -17.33 0.76 5.95
C ALA A 84 -16.56 0.22 4.73
N THR A 85 -17.04 -0.88 4.14
CA THR A 85 -16.50 -1.43 2.89
C THR A 85 -16.68 -0.44 1.73
N LEU A 86 -17.85 0.15 1.57
CA LEU A 86 -18.13 1.13 0.51
C LEU A 86 -17.29 2.40 0.68
N VAL A 87 -17.11 2.91 1.90
CA VAL A 87 -16.23 4.05 2.18
C VAL A 87 -14.79 3.72 1.77
N THR A 88 -14.29 2.54 2.16
CA THR A 88 -12.93 2.10 1.82
C THR A 88 -12.75 1.95 0.31
N LEU A 89 -13.72 1.35 -0.38
CA LEU A 89 -13.68 1.19 -1.84
C LEU A 89 -13.73 2.54 -2.56
N ARG A 90 -14.61 3.47 -2.16
CA ARG A 90 -14.66 4.83 -2.74
C ARG A 90 -13.33 5.55 -2.58
N PHE A 91 -12.75 5.49 -1.39
CA PHE A 91 -11.42 6.07 -1.16
C PHE A 91 -10.35 5.41 -2.02
N ALA A 92 -10.30 4.07 -2.09
CA ALA A 92 -9.35 3.35 -2.91
C ALA A 92 -9.47 3.73 -4.40
N LEU A 93 -10.68 3.83 -4.93
CA LEU A 93 -10.93 4.23 -6.31
C LEU A 93 -10.43 5.64 -6.64
N ILE A 94 -10.46 6.55 -5.66
CA ILE A 94 -9.95 7.90 -5.82
C ILE A 94 -8.43 7.93 -5.57
N SER A 95 -7.97 7.42 -4.43
CA SER A 95 -6.58 7.60 -3.97
C SER A 95 -5.56 6.77 -4.75
N VAL A 96 -5.89 5.54 -5.15
CA VAL A 96 -4.94 4.64 -5.83
C VAL A 96 -4.46 5.20 -7.18
N PRO A 97 -5.32 5.67 -8.09
CA PRO A 97 -4.84 6.30 -9.34
C PRO A 97 -3.89 7.48 -9.09
N PHE A 98 -4.24 8.36 -8.15
CA PHE A 98 -3.40 9.50 -7.81
C PHE A 98 -2.07 9.10 -7.17
N SER A 99 -2.05 8.04 -6.36
CA SER A 99 -0.82 7.51 -5.74
C SER A 99 0.15 6.88 -6.75
N ILE A 100 -0.27 6.66 -7.99
CA ILE A 100 0.58 6.20 -9.09
C ILE A 100 0.91 7.36 -10.03
N ILE A 101 -0.10 8.11 -10.47
CA ILE A 101 0.06 9.14 -11.50
C ILE A 101 0.93 10.30 -11.00
N LEU A 102 0.69 10.80 -9.78
CA LEU A 102 1.42 11.96 -9.27
C LEU A 102 2.91 11.67 -9.02
N PRO A 103 3.28 10.55 -8.34
CA PRO A 103 4.69 10.19 -8.19
C PRO A 103 5.39 9.94 -9.53
N LEU A 104 4.69 9.31 -10.49
CA LEU A 104 5.24 9.08 -11.83
C LEU A 104 5.48 10.40 -12.55
N ALA A 105 4.53 11.31 -12.55
CA ALA A 105 4.68 12.64 -13.14
C ALA A 105 5.85 13.41 -12.49
N ALA A 106 5.94 13.38 -11.15
CA ALA A 106 7.05 13.99 -10.42
C ALA A 106 8.40 13.33 -10.78
N ALA A 107 8.45 11.99 -10.90
CA ALA A 107 9.65 11.26 -11.29
C ALA A 107 10.11 11.62 -12.71
N VAL A 108 9.18 11.73 -13.67
CA VAL A 108 9.45 12.13 -15.05
C VAL A 108 9.99 13.56 -15.09
N LEU A 109 9.39 14.50 -14.35
CA LEU A 109 9.86 15.87 -14.27
C LEU A 109 11.28 15.96 -13.69
N VAL A 110 11.55 15.23 -12.61
CA VAL A 110 12.87 15.22 -11.95
C VAL A 110 13.92 14.46 -12.78
N ASN A 111 13.49 13.52 -13.64
CA ASN A 111 14.38 12.82 -14.57
C ASN A 111 14.75 13.67 -15.81
N SER A 112 13.98 14.69 -16.13
CA SER A 112 14.16 15.52 -17.31
C SER A 112 15.57 16.15 -17.35
N GLU A 113 16.22 16.12 -18.50
CA GLU A 113 17.55 16.73 -18.71
C GLU A 113 17.54 18.26 -18.56
N TYR A 114 16.40 18.87 -18.81
CA TYR A 114 16.21 20.33 -18.76
C TYR A 114 16.03 20.87 -17.33
N LEU A 115 15.77 20.02 -16.34
CA LEU A 115 15.57 20.46 -14.97
C LEU A 115 16.91 20.76 -14.30
N LEU A 116 17.14 22.02 -13.94
CA LEU A 116 18.29 22.43 -13.13
C LEU A 116 18.01 22.16 -11.65
N GLY A 117 19.03 21.75 -10.91
CA GLY A 117 18.88 21.53 -9.46
C GLY A 117 18.09 20.26 -9.08
N LYS A 118 18.11 19.21 -9.88
CA LYS A 118 17.38 17.94 -9.66
C LYS A 118 17.45 17.42 -8.23
N ASN A 119 18.61 17.50 -7.59
CA ASN A 119 18.81 17.01 -6.22
C ASN A 119 18.02 17.82 -5.19
N VAL A 120 17.86 19.12 -5.41
CA VAL A 120 17.02 19.97 -4.54
C VAL A 120 15.55 19.55 -4.66
N PHE A 121 15.04 19.37 -5.87
CA PHE A 121 13.67 18.91 -6.08
C PHE A 121 13.44 17.52 -5.50
N ARG A 122 14.37 16.57 -5.69
CA ARG A 122 14.30 15.24 -5.05
C ARG A 122 14.16 15.36 -3.54
N THR A 123 15.00 16.18 -2.92
CA THR A 123 14.97 16.38 -1.47
C THR A 123 13.66 17.03 -1.01
N LEU A 124 13.21 18.08 -1.69
CA LEU A 124 11.96 18.79 -1.32
C LEU A 124 10.74 17.91 -1.44
N ILE A 125 10.63 17.08 -2.49
CA ILE A 125 9.50 16.17 -2.69
C ILE A 125 9.56 14.98 -1.72
N TYR A 126 10.77 14.53 -1.34
CA TYR A 126 10.96 13.41 -0.43
C TYR A 126 10.78 13.81 1.05
N MET A 127 11.16 15.03 1.42
CA MET A 127 11.19 15.50 2.81
C MET A 127 9.86 15.31 3.56
N PRO A 128 8.68 15.57 2.96
CA PRO A 128 7.40 15.34 3.64
C PRO A 128 7.13 13.88 4.03
N TYR A 129 7.66 12.93 3.27
CA TYR A 129 7.53 11.50 3.59
C TYR A 129 8.19 11.12 4.93
N MET A 130 9.18 11.89 5.37
CA MET A 130 9.86 11.66 6.66
C MET A 130 9.04 12.15 7.87
N ILE A 131 7.98 12.93 7.64
CA ILE A 131 7.16 13.48 8.71
C ILE A 131 6.25 12.39 9.28
N PRO A 132 6.22 12.19 10.62
CA PRO A 132 5.30 11.24 11.24
C PRO A 132 3.84 11.53 10.84
N VAL A 133 3.09 10.47 10.52
CA VAL A 133 1.70 10.57 10.02
C VAL A 133 0.82 11.47 10.89
N VAL A 134 0.91 11.35 12.22
CA VAL A 134 0.12 12.16 13.17
C VAL A 134 0.39 13.66 12.99
N VAL A 135 1.66 14.04 12.89
CA VAL A 135 2.07 15.43 12.66
C VAL A 135 1.57 15.92 11.30
N GLY A 136 1.70 15.09 10.27
CA GLY A 136 1.16 15.39 8.94
C GLY A 136 -0.33 15.68 8.96
N VAL A 137 -1.13 14.88 9.67
CA VAL A 137 -2.56 15.10 9.82
C VAL A 137 -2.87 16.42 10.53
N MET A 138 -2.11 16.78 11.57
CA MET A 138 -2.29 18.05 12.28
C MET A 138 -1.98 19.26 11.39
N VAL A 139 -0.89 19.21 10.62
CA VAL A 139 -0.51 20.27 9.66
C VAL A 139 -1.59 20.44 8.61
N TRP A 140 -2.05 19.34 8.01
CA TRP A 140 -3.13 19.39 7.01
C TRP A 140 -4.47 19.80 7.61
N GLY A 141 -4.74 19.46 8.89
CA GLY A 141 -5.89 19.96 9.64
C GLY A 141 -5.93 21.48 9.70
N GLY A 142 -4.76 22.13 9.84
CA GLY A 142 -4.63 23.59 9.77
C GLY A 142 -4.78 24.12 8.34
N ILE A 143 -4.12 23.52 7.36
CA ILE A 143 -4.15 23.94 5.94
C ILE A 143 -5.57 23.85 5.37
N LEU A 144 -6.28 22.76 5.66
CA LEU A 144 -7.65 22.47 5.22
C LEU A 144 -8.73 22.92 6.20
N ASN A 145 -8.40 23.78 7.16
CA ASN A 145 -9.43 24.36 8.04
C ASN A 145 -10.43 25.16 7.22
N SER A 146 -11.73 25.00 7.52
CA SER A 146 -12.82 25.60 6.74
C SER A 146 -12.82 27.14 6.78
N ASP A 147 -12.42 27.71 7.91
CA ASP A 147 -12.57 29.15 8.18
C ASP A 147 -11.24 29.90 8.00
N SER A 148 -10.14 29.35 8.52
CA SER A 148 -8.83 30.00 8.58
C SER A 148 -7.75 29.27 7.76
N GLY A 149 -8.07 28.15 7.12
CA GLY A 149 -7.11 27.36 6.39
C GLY A 149 -6.59 28.05 5.13
N TRP A 150 -5.29 27.94 4.91
CA TRP A 150 -4.61 28.62 3.78
C TRP A 150 -5.21 28.26 2.42
N LEU A 151 -5.64 27.02 2.24
CA LEU A 151 -6.26 26.62 0.99
C LEU A 151 -7.59 27.33 0.74
N ASN A 152 -8.45 27.47 1.74
CA ASN A 152 -9.71 28.19 1.60
C ASN A 152 -9.49 29.71 1.44
N VAL A 153 -8.50 30.28 2.13
CA VAL A 153 -8.10 31.69 1.94
C VAL A 153 -7.64 31.90 0.49
N PHE A 154 -6.83 31.01 -0.06
CA PHE A 154 -6.37 31.07 -1.45
C PHE A 154 -7.51 30.90 -2.45
N ILE A 155 -8.43 29.95 -2.25
CA ILE A 155 -9.62 29.74 -3.08
C ILE A 155 -10.48 31.01 -3.10
N LYS A 156 -10.73 31.60 -1.93
CA LYS A 156 -11.50 32.82 -1.81
C LYS A 156 -10.83 34.00 -2.52
N TRP A 157 -9.52 34.12 -2.40
CA TRP A 157 -8.75 35.18 -3.08
C TRP A 157 -8.78 35.01 -4.60
N LEU A 158 -8.64 33.77 -5.11
CA LEU A 158 -8.55 33.51 -6.55
C LEU A 158 -9.90 33.50 -7.24
N LEU A 159 -10.92 32.87 -6.61
CA LEU A 159 -12.22 32.60 -7.23
C LEU A 159 -13.38 33.43 -6.65
N GLY A 160 -13.14 34.17 -5.55
CA GLY A 160 -14.17 34.96 -4.87
C GLY A 160 -15.22 34.13 -4.11
N VAL A 161 -15.09 32.80 -4.09
CA VAL A 161 -16.02 31.87 -3.42
C VAL A 161 -15.39 31.26 -2.18
N GLN A 162 -16.24 30.91 -1.20
CA GLN A 162 -15.75 30.20 -0.02
C GLN A 162 -15.43 28.75 -0.40
N GLY A 163 -14.25 28.27 0.00
CA GLY A 163 -13.88 26.89 -0.22
C GLY A 163 -14.71 25.91 0.63
N PRO A 164 -14.63 24.61 0.33
CA PRO A 164 -15.44 23.59 0.98
C PRO A 164 -15.08 23.39 2.46
N ARG A 165 -16.00 22.77 3.19
CA ARG A 165 -15.75 22.29 4.55
C ARG A 165 -15.07 20.92 4.50
N TRP A 166 -13.76 20.92 4.23
CA TRP A 166 -12.97 19.76 3.87
C TRP A 166 -13.20 18.51 4.76
N PHE A 167 -13.26 18.68 6.08
CA PHE A 167 -13.40 17.56 7.02
C PHE A 167 -14.80 17.48 7.67
N GLN A 168 -15.66 18.43 7.43
CA GLN A 168 -17.00 18.48 8.00
C GLN A 168 -18.10 18.14 6.99
N ASP A 169 -17.76 18.00 5.71
CA ASP A 169 -18.69 17.63 4.64
C ASP A 169 -18.37 16.21 4.15
N GLU A 170 -19.41 15.38 4.08
CA GLU A 170 -19.29 13.97 3.67
C GLU A 170 -18.77 13.78 2.23
N ASN A 171 -19.03 14.77 1.35
CA ASN A 171 -18.59 14.71 -0.05
C ASN A 171 -17.13 15.15 -0.20
N TRP A 172 -16.61 15.95 0.73
CA TRP A 172 -15.28 16.54 0.64
C TRP A 172 -14.22 15.81 1.48
N VAL A 173 -14.63 15.05 2.48
CA VAL A 173 -13.67 14.42 3.39
C VAL A 173 -12.77 13.38 2.70
N LEU A 174 -13.28 12.55 1.80
CA LEU A 174 -12.45 11.59 1.04
C LEU A 174 -11.50 12.29 0.05
N PRO A 175 -11.92 13.28 -0.75
CA PRO A 175 -11.02 14.15 -1.50
C PRO A 175 -9.94 14.81 -0.62
N ALA A 176 -10.31 15.34 0.54
CA ALA A 176 -9.36 15.97 1.48
C ALA A 176 -8.29 14.99 1.95
N LEU A 177 -8.69 13.77 2.35
CA LEU A 177 -7.77 12.69 2.73
C LEU A 177 -6.86 12.28 1.58
N THR A 178 -7.36 12.30 0.35
CA THR A 178 -6.57 12.01 -0.85
C THR A 178 -5.53 13.11 -1.10
N ILE A 179 -5.92 14.39 -1.00
CA ILE A 179 -5.01 15.53 -1.14
C ILE A 179 -3.89 15.48 -0.09
N MET A 180 -4.21 15.11 1.14
CA MET A 180 -3.18 14.89 2.18
C MET A 180 -2.15 13.85 1.75
N GLY A 181 -2.58 12.80 1.06
CA GLY A 181 -1.70 11.75 0.53
C GLY A 181 -0.69 12.26 -0.51
N PHE A 182 -1.01 13.35 -1.24
CA PHE A 182 -0.12 13.94 -2.25
C PHE A 182 1.18 14.46 -1.65
N TRP A 183 1.17 14.84 -0.39
CA TRP A 183 2.36 15.31 0.29
C TRP A 183 3.39 14.20 0.54
N GLY A 184 2.93 12.96 0.68
CA GLY A 184 3.77 11.79 0.96
C GLY A 184 4.29 11.03 -0.26
N ILE A 185 4.18 11.57 -1.48
CA ILE A 185 4.53 10.85 -2.73
C ILE A 185 6.02 10.58 -2.92
N GLY A 186 6.89 11.18 -2.10
CA GLY A 186 8.34 11.22 -2.31
C GLY A 186 8.98 9.84 -2.42
N ASN A 187 8.60 8.88 -1.58
CA ASN A 187 9.15 7.53 -1.62
C ASN A 187 8.78 6.81 -2.95
N THR A 188 7.51 6.83 -3.33
CA THR A 188 7.04 6.25 -4.59
C THR A 188 7.69 6.92 -5.79
N MET A 189 7.85 8.25 -5.74
CA MET A 189 8.55 9.02 -6.77
C MET A 189 10.01 8.56 -6.94
N LEU A 190 10.75 8.34 -5.85
CA LEU A 190 12.14 7.87 -5.93
C LEU A 190 12.24 6.45 -6.52
N ILE A 191 11.33 5.56 -6.15
CA ILE A 191 11.28 4.19 -6.71
C ILE A 191 10.99 4.25 -8.22
N MET A 192 10.04 5.08 -8.65
CA MET A 192 9.72 5.28 -10.06
C MET A 192 10.88 5.96 -10.82
N LEU A 193 11.55 6.93 -10.19
CA LEU A 193 12.72 7.58 -10.76
C LEU A 193 13.87 6.60 -11.01
N ALA A 194 14.14 5.70 -10.06
CA ALA A 194 15.11 4.62 -10.25
C ALA A 194 14.74 3.71 -11.43
N GLY A 195 13.44 3.38 -11.56
CA GLY A 195 12.93 2.65 -12.72
C GLY A 195 13.17 3.38 -14.05
N LEU A 196 12.87 4.69 -14.09
CA LEU A 196 13.10 5.53 -15.29
C LEU A 196 14.57 5.58 -15.69
N GLN A 197 15.49 5.63 -14.72
CA GLN A 197 16.94 5.68 -14.97
C GLN A 197 17.52 4.36 -15.49
N ASN A 198 16.81 3.26 -15.35
CA ASN A 198 17.22 1.95 -15.87
C ASN A 198 16.73 1.69 -17.31
N VAL A 199 15.97 2.60 -17.90
CA VAL A 199 15.52 2.44 -19.30
C VAL A 199 16.70 2.79 -20.23
N PRO A 200 17.11 1.87 -21.16
CA PRO A 200 18.23 2.11 -22.06
C PRO A 200 17.99 3.32 -22.96
N SER A 201 19.01 4.20 -23.08
CA SER A 201 18.93 5.41 -23.91
C SER A 201 18.81 5.11 -25.40
N GLU A 202 19.34 3.96 -25.83
CA GLU A 202 19.30 3.50 -27.22
C GLU A 202 17.87 3.36 -27.76
N LEU A 203 16.92 2.99 -26.88
CA LEU A 203 15.50 2.91 -27.27
C LEU A 203 14.90 4.26 -27.63
N TYR A 204 15.31 5.31 -26.92
CA TYR A 204 14.87 6.68 -27.20
C TYR A 204 15.54 7.25 -28.46
N GLU A 205 16.82 6.90 -28.68
CA GLU A 205 17.56 7.31 -29.88
C GLU A 205 16.96 6.67 -31.13
N ALA A 206 16.68 5.36 -31.10
CA ALA A 206 15.99 4.66 -32.20
C ALA A 206 14.61 5.28 -32.48
N ALA A 207 13.83 5.55 -31.44
CA ALA A 207 12.52 6.18 -31.58
C ALA A 207 12.59 7.59 -32.19
N LYS A 208 13.64 8.37 -31.88
CA LYS A 208 13.87 9.68 -32.52
C LYS A 208 14.16 9.54 -34.00
N VAL A 209 14.96 8.55 -34.40
CA VAL A 209 15.25 8.26 -35.82
C VAL A 209 13.96 7.90 -36.55
N ASP A 210 13.06 7.13 -35.90
CA ASP A 210 11.74 6.77 -36.43
C ASP A 210 10.71 7.92 -36.38
N GLY A 211 11.11 9.13 -35.95
CA GLY A 211 10.25 10.31 -35.87
C GLY A 211 9.23 10.30 -34.72
N ALA A 212 9.45 9.48 -33.71
CA ALA A 212 8.58 9.45 -32.54
C ALA A 212 8.78 10.70 -31.64
N GLY A 213 7.69 11.45 -31.42
CA GLY A 213 7.69 12.56 -30.46
C GLY A 213 7.73 12.11 -29.00
N PRO A 214 7.95 13.06 -28.04
CA PRO A 214 8.15 12.72 -26.61
C PRO A 214 6.93 12.01 -25.98
N VAL A 215 5.72 12.39 -26.34
CA VAL A 215 4.50 11.74 -25.81
C VAL A 215 4.40 10.29 -26.30
N ARG A 216 4.69 10.03 -27.59
CA ARG A 216 4.68 8.68 -28.15
C ARG A 216 5.77 7.81 -27.53
N SER A 217 6.97 8.34 -27.32
CA SER A 217 8.07 7.65 -26.64
C SER A 217 7.71 7.34 -25.18
N PHE A 218 7.03 8.26 -24.49
CA PHE A 218 6.59 8.03 -23.11
C PHE A 218 5.63 6.83 -23.02
N PHE A 219 4.57 6.78 -23.81
CA PHE A 219 3.58 5.69 -23.72
C PHE A 219 4.04 4.37 -24.33
N ASN A 220 4.89 4.40 -25.37
CA ASN A 220 5.31 3.19 -26.07
C ASN A 220 6.66 2.61 -25.60
N ILE A 221 7.51 3.40 -24.93
CA ILE A 221 8.81 2.95 -24.41
C ILE A 221 8.83 3.08 -22.89
N THR A 222 8.67 4.31 -22.36
CA THR A 222 8.87 4.57 -20.94
C THR A 222 7.90 3.77 -20.07
N VAL A 223 6.60 3.90 -20.30
CA VAL A 223 5.57 3.21 -19.48
C VAL A 223 5.69 1.69 -19.53
N PRO A 224 5.84 1.04 -20.71
CA PRO A 224 6.07 -0.40 -20.76
C PRO A 224 7.34 -0.84 -20.03
N MET A 225 8.45 -0.15 -20.21
CA MET A 225 9.74 -0.52 -19.59
C MET A 225 9.72 -0.41 -18.06
N ILE A 226 9.01 0.57 -17.50
CA ILE A 226 8.86 0.75 -16.05
C ILE A 226 7.61 0.08 -15.48
N SER A 227 6.84 -0.65 -16.31
CA SER A 227 5.61 -1.32 -15.86
C SER A 227 5.80 -2.25 -14.65
N PRO A 228 6.93 -2.96 -14.45
CA PRO A 228 7.17 -3.73 -13.22
C PRO A 228 7.23 -2.84 -11.98
N VAL A 229 7.80 -1.64 -12.09
CA VAL A 229 7.89 -0.67 -11.00
C VAL A 229 6.51 -0.06 -10.72
N ILE A 230 5.74 0.24 -11.76
CA ILE A 230 4.36 0.70 -11.63
C ILE A 230 3.52 -0.37 -10.94
N PHE A 231 3.64 -1.62 -11.36
CA PHE A 231 2.92 -2.75 -10.77
C PHE A 231 3.24 -2.94 -9.28
N TYR A 232 4.52 -2.90 -8.92
CA TYR A 232 4.95 -2.96 -7.51
C TYR A 232 4.28 -1.87 -6.66
N ASN A 233 4.33 -0.62 -7.12
CA ASN A 233 3.71 0.50 -6.40
C ASN A 233 2.18 0.42 -6.39
N LEU A 234 1.57 -0.12 -7.45
CA LEU A 234 0.13 -0.33 -7.52
C LEU A 234 -0.35 -1.34 -6.47
N VAL A 235 0.36 -2.46 -6.30
CA VAL A 235 0.06 -3.46 -5.26
C VAL A 235 0.15 -2.81 -3.88
N LEU A 236 1.23 -2.06 -3.60
CA LEU A 236 1.38 -1.37 -2.31
C LEU A 236 0.31 -0.31 -2.08
N ALA A 237 -0.08 0.43 -3.12
CA ALA A 237 -1.13 1.44 -3.04
C ALA A 237 -2.50 0.83 -2.71
N PHE A 238 -2.86 -0.31 -3.33
CA PHE A 238 -4.08 -1.04 -2.99
C PHE A 238 -4.06 -1.52 -1.54
N ILE A 239 -3.00 -2.20 -1.12
CA ILE A 239 -2.86 -2.66 0.27
C ILE A 239 -3.00 -1.47 1.23
N GLY A 240 -2.31 -0.35 0.96
CA GLY A 240 -2.37 0.85 1.79
C GLY A 240 -3.75 1.49 1.86
N ALA A 241 -4.48 1.53 0.74
CA ALA A 241 -5.84 2.10 0.70
C ALA A 241 -6.84 1.27 1.52
N PHE A 242 -6.74 -0.08 1.46
CA PHE A 242 -7.58 -0.97 2.28
C PHE A 242 -7.18 -0.97 3.76
N GLN A 243 -5.92 -0.67 4.07
CA GLN A 243 -5.42 -0.56 5.45
C GLN A 243 -5.46 0.86 6.01
N TYR A 244 -6.15 1.79 5.34
CA TYR A 244 -6.23 3.17 5.78
C TYR A 244 -6.96 3.29 7.12
N PHE A 245 -6.29 3.91 8.11
CA PHE A 245 -6.77 3.96 9.49
C PHE A 245 -6.38 5.24 10.22
N THR A 246 -5.08 5.50 10.39
CA THR A 246 -4.57 6.51 11.32
C THR A 246 -5.10 7.91 11.04
N GLN A 247 -5.11 8.34 9.79
CA GLN A 247 -5.58 9.66 9.39
C GLN A 247 -7.09 9.79 9.63
N ALA A 248 -7.86 8.76 9.26
CA ALA A 248 -9.31 8.72 9.49
C ALA A 248 -9.64 8.75 10.99
N TYR A 249 -8.89 7.99 11.79
CA TYR A 249 -9.05 7.96 13.24
C TYR A 249 -8.82 9.34 13.87
N ILE A 250 -7.73 10.02 13.49
CA ILE A 250 -7.36 11.33 14.05
C ILE A 250 -8.40 12.39 13.65
N ILE A 251 -8.76 12.48 12.37
CA ILE A 251 -9.67 13.51 11.85
C ILE A 251 -11.07 13.36 12.43
N SER A 252 -11.57 12.13 12.57
CA SER A 252 -12.90 11.86 13.11
C SER A 252 -12.93 11.62 14.62
N ASN A 253 -11.77 11.71 15.31
CA ASN A 253 -11.64 11.30 16.71
C ASN A 253 -12.17 9.87 16.95
N GLY A 254 -11.94 8.97 15.99
CA GLY A 254 -12.40 7.60 16.04
C GLY A 254 -13.91 7.39 15.81
N ARG A 255 -14.68 8.46 15.52
CA ARG A 255 -16.15 8.38 15.38
C ARG A 255 -16.60 7.98 13.99
N GLY A 256 -15.78 8.27 12.96
CA GLY A 256 -16.13 8.08 11.55
C GLY A 256 -16.89 9.26 10.93
N ASP A 257 -16.91 10.44 11.61
CA ASP A 257 -17.55 11.66 11.12
C ASP A 257 -16.88 12.22 9.85
N PRO A 258 -17.60 13.01 9.04
CA PRO A 258 -19.02 13.34 9.09
C PRO A 258 -19.91 12.21 8.55
N ASN A 259 -21.07 11.97 9.13
CA ASN A 259 -22.10 11.00 8.69
C ASN A 259 -21.56 9.61 8.33
N GLY A 260 -20.51 9.14 9.02
CA GLY A 260 -19.86 7.87 8.69
C GLY A 260 -18.92 7.91 7.47
N ALA A 261 -18.73 9.05 6.80
CA ALA A 261 -17.94 9.15 5.56
C ALA A 261 -16.43 8.86 5.76
N THR A 262 -15.95 8.84 7.00
CA THR A 262 -14.59 8.37 7.35
C THR A 262 -14.59 7.03 8.10
N MET A 263 -15.73 6.34 8.14
CA MET A 263 -15.80 5.01 8.75
C MET A 263 -15.18 3.95 7.82
N PHE A 264 -13.88 4.01 7.67
CA PHE A 264 -13.13 2.98 6.94
C PHE A 264 -13.27 1.62 7.61
N PHE A 265 -13.08 0.57 6.84
CA PHE A 265 -13.20 -0.80 7.35
C PHE A 265 -12.27 -1.06 8.55
N ASN A 266 -11.02 -0.61 8.48
CA ASN A 266 -10.08 -0.74 9.60
C ASN A 266 -10.48 0.11 10.82
N LEU A 267 -11.13 1.24 10.61
CA LEU A 267 -11.67 2.03 11.73
C LEU A 267 -12.83 1.31 12.40
N TYR A 268 -13.73 0.73 11.63
CA TYR A 268 -14.82 -0.08 12.17
C TYR A 268 -14.31 -1.32 12.90
N LEU A 269 -13.35 -2.04 12.30
CA LEU A 269 -12.65 -3.16 12.94
C LEU A 269 -12.04 -2.77 14.29
N TYR A 270 -11.30 -1.66 14.32
CA TYR A 270 -10.69 -1.15 15.56
C TYR A 270 -11.75 -0.83 16.63
N LYS A 271 -12.82 -0.14 16.26
CA LYS A 271 -13.92 0.16 17.18
C LYS A 271 -14.56 -1.11 17.72
N THR A 272 -14.81 -2.09 16.87
CA THR A 272 -15.41 -3.36 17.27
C THR A 272 -14.53 -4.11 18.28
N ALA A 273 -13.23 -4.22 17.97
CA ALA A 273 -12.30 -4.95 18.82
C ALA A 273 -12.02 -4.23 20.15
N PHE A 274 -11.76 -2.91 20.11
CA PHE A 274 -11.20 -2.18 21.25
C PHE A 274 -12.17 -1.21 21.92
N SER A 275 -13.11 -0.61 21.20
CA SER A 275 -14.10 0.30 21.80
C SER A 275 -15.35 -0.46 22.27
N PHE A 276 -15.82 -1.42 21.49
CA PHE A 276 -16.97 -2.26 21.85
C PHE A 276 -16.56 -3.54 22.59
N LEU A 277 -15.24 -3.82 22.64
CA LEU A 277 -14.66 -4.98 23.33
C LEU A 277 -15.16 -6.34 22.78
N ASP A 278 -15.70 -6.34 21.57
CA ASP A 278 -16.11 -7.53 20.83
C ASP A 278 -14.93 -8.05 19.99
N MET A 279 -13.93 -8.55 20.70
CA MET A 279 -12.65 -8.95 20.09
C MET A 279 -12.83 -10.15 19.15
N GLY A 280 -13.73 -11.09 19.47
CA GLY A 280 -14.02 -12.23 18.61
C GLY A 280 -14.52 -11.79 17.24
N TYR A 281 -15.48 -10.86 17.20
CA TYR A 281 -15.99 -10.29 15.94
C TYR A 281 -14.96 -9.38 15.27
N GLY A 282 -14.18 -8.61 16.04
CA GLY A 282 -13.07 -7.82 15.53
C GLY A 282 -12.02 -8.66 14.81
N CYS A 283 -11.66 -9.81 15.36
CA CYS A 283 -10.77 -10.79 14.71
C CYS A 283 -11.38 -11.34 13.41
N THR A 284 -12.70 -11.58 13.37
CA THR A 284 -13.41 -11.99 12.15
C THR A 284 -13.28 -10.93 11.05
N LEU A 285 -13.52 -9.66 11.39
CA LEU A 285 -13.36 -8.54 10.46
C LEU A 285 -11.93 -8.47 9.92
N ALA A 286 -10.92 -8.66 10.79
CA ALA A 286 -9.52 -8.65 10.38
C ALA A 286 -9.19 -9.74 9.37
N TRP A 287 -9.67 -10.97 9.59
CA TRP A 287 -9.45 -12.09 8.68
C TRP A 287 -10.19 -11.93 7.36
N VAL A 288 -11.41 -11.40 7.39
CA VAL A 288 -12.15 -11.08 6.15
C VAL A 288 -11.42 -10.02 5.34
N MET A 289 -10.94 -8.95 5.98
CA MET A 289 -10.12 -7.93 5.31
C MET A 289 -8.85 -8.54 4.70
N PHE A 290 -8.15 -9.39 5.46
CA PHE A 290 -6.98 -10.09 4.95
C PHE A 290 -7.29 -10.91 3.68
N VAL A 291 -8.38 -11.69 3.69
CA VAL A 291 -8.79 -12.50 2.55
C VAL A 291 -9.17 -11.62 1.36
N VAL A 292 -9.90 -10.51 1.58
CA VAL A 292 -10.27 -9.56 0.52
C VAL A 292 -9.02 -8.96 -0.13
N VAL A 293 -8.08 -8.46 0.68
CA VAL A 293 -6.82 -7.88 0.18
C VAL A 293 -5.98 -8.94 -0.54
N LEU A 294 -5.93 -10.18 -0.03
CA LEU A 294 -5.24 -11.30 -0.68
C LEU A 294 -5.84 -11.60 -2.06
N ILE A 295 -7.17 -11.70 -2.16
CA ILE A 295 -7.86 -11.96 -3.43
C ILE A 295 -7.56 -10.83 -4.43
N LEU A 296 -7.68 -9.58 -4.01
CA LEU A 296 -7.35 -8.42 -4.86
C LEU A 296 -5.89 -8.46 -5.33
N THR A 297 -4.97 -8.80 -4.43
CA THR A 297 -3.54 -8.93 -4.75
C THR A 297 -3.33 -10.05 -5.78
N VAL A 298 -3.94 -11.22 -5.60
CA VAL A 298 -3.88 -12.32 -6.57
C VAL A 298 -4.44 -11.90 -7.92
N ILE A 299 -5.56 -11.19 -7.96
CA ILE A 299 -6.14 -10.66 -9.21
C ILE A 299 -5.14 -9.72 -9.90
N LEU A 300 -4.49 -8.82 -9.17
CA LEU A 300 -3.46 -7.93 -9.71
C LEU A 300 -2.29 -8.74 -10.31
N PHE A 301 -1.81 -9.77 -9.62
CA PHE A 301 -0.73 -10.62 -10.13
C PHE A 301 -1.14 -11.43 -11.37
N VAL A 302 -2.34 -11.99 -11.41
CA VAL A 302 -2.84 -12.73 -12.58
C VAL A 302 -3.01 -11.80 -13.79
N THR A 303 -3.50 -10.58 -13.56
CA THR A 303 -3.69 -9.60 -14.63
C THR A 303 -2.37 -8.98 -15.10
N SER A 304 -1.34 -8.93 -14.25
CA SER A 304 -0.03 -8.32 -14.58
C SER A 304 0.64 -8.98 -15.78
N ASN A 305 0.44 -10.29 -15.98
CA ASN A 305 1.01 -11.02 -17.13
C ASN A 305 0.60 -10.44 -18.50
N ARG A 306 -0.42 -9.60 -18.56
CA ARG A 306 -0.92 -9.01 -19.81
C ARG A 306 -0.37 -7.62 -20.12
N TRP A 307 0.16 -6.91 -19.12
CA TRP A 307 0.55 -5.51 -19.28
C TRP A 307 1.88 -5.15 -18.63
N VAL A 308 2.44 -6.03 -17.80
CA VAL A 308 3.78 -5.82 -17.20
C VAL A 308 4.82 -6.46 -18.11
N TYR A 309 5.79 -5.66 -18.54
CA TYR A 309 6.90 -6.10 -19.38
C TYR A 309 8.13 -6.40 -18.54
N TYR A 310 8.57 -7.65 -18.54
CA TYR A 310 9.84 -8.06 -17.90
C TYR A 310 10.90 -8.23 -18.97
N ALA A 311 11.92 -7.37 -19.00
CA ALA A 311 13.07 -7.51 -19.89
C ALA A 311 13.82 -8.80 -19.52
N GLY A 312 13.78 -9.83 -20.39
CA GLY A 312 14.40 -11.13 -20.16
C GLY A 312 13.45 -12.24 -19.67
N GLY A 313 12.15 -12.02 -19.65
CA GLY A 313 11.16 -13.09 -19.50
C GLY A 313 11.21 -13.99 -20.74
N ASN A 314 11.53 -15.25 -20.55
CA ASN A 314 11.38 -16.26 -21.61
C ASN A 314 9.88 -16.42 -21.88
N ASP A 315 9.51 -16.27 -23.16
CA ASP A 315 8.25 -16.74 -23.72
C ASP A 315 8.11 -18.27 -23.55
#